data_f94a3ff0cd4035826973b3d2c500d8f6
#
_entry.id   f94a3ff0cd4035826973b3d2c500d8f6
#
_cell.length_a   1.000
_cell.length_b   1.000
_cell.length_c   1.000
_cell.angle_alpha   90.00
_cell.angle_beta   90.00
_cell.angle_gamma   90.00
#
_symmetry.space_group_name_H-M   'P 1'
#
loop_
_entity.id
_entity.type
_entity.pdbx_description
1 polymer ?
#
loop_
_entity_poly.entity_id
_entity_poly.type
_entity_poly.pdbx_seq_one_letter_code
_entity_poly.pdbx_strand_id
1 'polypeptide(L)'
;MTSLLFPADLHIHTTLSPCAEREMDPPRVFARAREAGLRIIAIADHNSTANLPAFLASPPKDLWVIPGMEVQTKEEVHMVCVFPGLDEAMEWGELVKKHLPPVKNRPEFFGEQTVVDAEGNSIGEEEILLLNSVSLSLEEVVKMVTERKGLVYPAHYRRPSFSIYSQLGVVPSCLPQKVLEISPGDDKTALEKEYPGYRFICSSDAHRLAEIGRGRTIFPFSGARWSEL
;
A
#
# COMPACT_ATOMS: atom_id res chain seq x y z
N MET A 1 -19.05 14.35 21.52
CA MET A 1 -19.07 14.28 20.05
C MET A 1 -18.93 12.80 19.67
N THR A 2 -19.92 12.22 19.01
CA THR A 2 -19.80 10.85 18.50
C THR A 2 -18.73 10.84 17.41
N SER A 3 -17.61 10.16 17.63
CA SER A 3 -16.62 9.95 16.58
C SER A 3 -17.27 9.14 15.45
N LEU A 4 -17.18 9.63 14.23
CA LEU A 4 -17.59 8.87 13.06
C LEU A 4 -16.63 7.70 12.86
N LEU A 5 -17.15 6.56 12.48
CA LEU A 5 -16.35 5.37 12.18
C LEU A 5 -16.10 5.32 10.67
N PHE A 6 -14.84 5.31 10.26
CA PHE A 6 -14.43 5.28 8.86
C PHE A 6 -13.81 3.94 8.49
N PRO A 7 -14.52 3.09 7.71
CA PRO A 7 -13.92 1.88 7.15
C PRO A 7 -12.83 2.25 6.14
N ALA A 8 -11.65 1.67 6.33
CA ALA A 8 -10.47 1.91 5.51
C ALA A 8 -9.89 0.60 4.98
N ASP A 9 -9.41 0.63 3.74
CA ASP A 9 -8.59 -0.40 3.12
C ASP A 9 -7.28 0.27 2.68
N LEU A 10 -6.19 -0.01 3.39
CA LEU A 10 -4.94 0.75 3.26
C LEU A 10 -3.89 0.03 2.40
N HIS A 11 -4.32 -0.97 1.59
CA HIS A 11 -3.42 -1.70 0.71
C HIS A 11 -4.16 -2.18 -0.54
N ILE A 12 -4.13 -1.36 -1.59
CA ILE A 12 -4.78 -1.63 -2.87
C ILE A 12 -3.79 -1.37 -3.99
N HIS A 13 -3.59 -2.37 -4.86
CA HIS A 13 -2.79 -2.26 -6.07
C HIS A 13 -3.62 -1.75 -7.26
N THR A 14 -2.93 -1.26 -8.28
CA THR A 14 -3.55 -0.74 -9.51
C THR A 14 -3.01 -1.50 -10.74
N THR A 15 -3.43 -1.07 -11.93
CA THR A 15 -2.90 -1.54 -13.23
C THR A 15 -1.38 -1.43 -13.36
N LEU A 16 -0.71 -0.69 -12.46
CA LEU A 16 0.74 -0.52 -12.45
C LEU A 16 1.46 -1.75 -11.87
N SER A 17 0.85 -2.42 -10.90
CA SER A 17 1.39 -3.65 -10.33
C SER A 17 1.16 -4.82 -11.30
N PRO A 18 2.22 -5.51 -11.79
CA PRO A 18 2.07 -6.49 -12.86
C PRO A 18 1.25 -7.73 -12.48
N CYS A 19 1.07 -7.96 -11.19
CA CYS A 19 0.20 -9.03 -10.64
C CYS A 19 -1.26 -8.60 -10.46
N ALA A 20 -1.60 -7.34 -10.72
CA ALA A 20 -2.97 -6.84 -10.62
C ALA A 20 -3.74 -6.97 -11.95
N GLU A 21 -5.07 -7.03 -11.85
CA GLU A 21 -5.94 -7.06 -13.03
C GLU A 21 -5.97 -5.69 -13.74
N ARG A 22 -6.20 -5.71 -15.07
CA ARG A 22 -6.28 -4.51 -15.91
C ARG A 22 -7.44 -3.58 -15.53
N GLU A 23 -8.42 -4.10 -14.79
CA GLU A 23 -9.58 -3.38 -14.29
C GLU A 23 -9.29 -2.53 -13.05
N MET A 24 -8.08 -2.60 -12.49
CA MET A 24 -7.67 -1.86 -11.29
C MET A 24 -7.30 -0.39 -11.61
N ASP A 25 -8.13 0.29 -12.40
CA ASP A 25 -8.04 1.70 -12.75
C ASP A 25 -8.85 2.61 -11.82
N PRO A 26 -8.62 3.95 -11.82
CA PRO A 26 -9.26 4.86 -10.89
C PRO A 26 -10.79 4.79 -10.88
N PRO A 27 -11.54 4.85 -12.01
CA PRO A 27 -12.98 4.82 -11.99
C PRO A 27 -13.56 3.54 -11.36
N ARG A 28 -13.00 2.38 -11.69
CA ARG A 28 -13.50 1.09 -11.22
C ARG A 28 -13.15 0.83 -9.76
N VAL A 29 -11.92 1.17 -9.35
CA VAL A 29 -11.48 1.08 -7.95
C VAL A 29 -12.34 1.98 -7.06
N PHE A 30 -12.61 3.23 -7.46
CA PHE A 30 -13.48 4.13 -6.69
C PHE A 30 -14.92 3.61 -6.59
N ALA A 31 -15.48 3.13 -7.70
CA ALA A 31 -16.81 2.55 -7.69
C ALA A 31 -16.89 1.37 -6.71
N ARG A 32 -15.92 0.46 -6.79
CA ARG A 32 -15.86 -0.73 -5.94
C ARG A 32 -15.62 -0.39 -4.46
N ALA A 33 -14.73 0.57 -4.17
CA ALA A 33 -14.49 1.03 -2.79
C ALA A 33 -15.76 1.58 -2.15
N ARG A 34 -16.53 2.39 -2.91
CA ARG A 34 -17.83 2.93 -2.44
C ARG A 34 -18.88 1.85 -2.23
N GLU A 35 -18.98 0.86 -3.14
CA GLU A 35 -19.86 -0.31 -2.97
C GLU A 35 -19.50 -1.13 -1.72
N ALA A 36 -18.20 -1.25 -1.43
CA ALA A 36 -17.71 -1.91 -0.21
C ALA A 36 -17.94 -1.08 1.07
N GLY A 37 -18.45 0.15 0.94
CA GLY A 37 -18.71 1.06 2.07
C GLY A 37 -17.44 1.67 2.66
N LEU A 38 -16.33 1.66 1.92
CA LEU A 38 -15.09 2.29 2.36
C LEU A 38 -15.19 3.82 2.33
N ARG A 39 -14.49 4.46 3.24
CA ARG A 39 -14.35 5.92 3.33
C ARG A 39 -12.91 6.37 3.16
N ILE A 40 -11.98 5.46 3.31
CA ILE A 40 -10.55 5.68 3.15
C ILE A 40 -9.98 4.50 2.36
N ILE A 41 -9.15 4.80 1.36
CA ILE A 41 -8.32 3.82 0.66
C ILE A 41 -6.89 4.32 0.55
N ALA A 42 -5.91 3.42 0.56
CA ALA A 42 -4.56 3.75 0.14
C ALA A 42 -4.22 2.98 -1.14
N ILE A 43 -3.63 3.69 -2.09
CA ILE A 43 -3.08 3.10 -3.31
C ILE A 43 -1.61 2.79 -3.04
N ALA A 44 -1.21 1.53 -3.19
CA ALA A 44 0.10 1.04 -2.75
C ALA A 44 0.68 0.03 -3.75
N ASP A 45 0.95 0.47 -4.98
CA ASP A 45 1.58 -0.35 -6.00
C ASP A 45 3.01 -0.78 -5.63
N HIS A 46 3.45 -1.90 -6.18
CA HIS A 46 4.80 -2.40 -5.99
C HIS A 46 5.84 -1.39 -6.53
N ASN A 47 6.73 -0.93 -5.65
CA ASN A 47 7.93 -0.14 -5.95
C ASN A 47 7.76 1.06 -6.91
N SER A 48 6.54 1.56 -7.11
CA SER A 48 6.27 2.71 -7.99
C SER A 48 5.08 3.53 -7.52
N THR A 49 5.11 4.83 -7.81
CA THR A 49 4.05 5.80 -7.52
C THR A 49 3.41 6.35 -8.82
N ALA A 50 3.72 5.76 -9.99
CA ALA A 50 3.38 6.36 -11.28
C ALA A 50 1.87 6.53 -11.50
N ASN A 51 1.01 5.73 -10.87
CA ASN A 51 -0.46 5.87 -10.95
C ASN A 51 -1.06 6.79 -9.88
N LEU A 52 -0.31 7.23 -8.86
CA LEU A 52 -0.85 8.11 -7.82
C LEU A 52 -1.43 9.43 -8.37
N PRO A 53 -0.80 10.10 -9.37
CA PRO A 53 -1.39 11.30 -9.96
C PRO A 53 -2.79 11.07 -10.51
N ALA A 54 -3.05 9.94 -11.16
CA ALA A 54 -4.35 9.58 -11.70
C ALA A 54 -5.40 9.39 -10.60
N PHE A 55 -5.04 8.71 -9.53
CA PHE A 55 -5.93 8.46 -8.39
C PHE A 55 -6.21 9.68 -7.52
N LEU A 56 -5.30 10.67 -7.50
CA LEU A 56 -5.45 11.87 -6.69
C LEU A 56 -5.94 13.10 -7.49
N ALA A 57 -6.05 13.01 -8.81
CA ALA A 57 -6.52 14.12 -9.64
C ALA A 57 -7.96 14.53 -9.34
N SER A 58 -8.86 13.53 -9.18
CA SER A 58 -10.30 13.79 -8.98
C SER A 58 -10.98 12.67 -8.19
N PRO A 59 -10.56 12.40 -6.95
CA PRO A 59 -11.21 11.37 -6.15
C PRO A 59 -12.63 11.76 -5.77
N PRO A 60 -13.56 10.80 -5.55
CA PRO A 60 -14.88 11.06 -5.02
C PRO A 60 -14.81 11.82 -3.69
N LYS A 61 -15.67 12.82 -3.49
CA LYS A 61 -15.70 13.68 -2.28
C LYS A 61 -15.96 12.91 -0.98
N ASP A 62 -16.55 11.74 -1.07
CA ASP A 62 -16.89 10.86 0.05
C ASP A 62 -15.84 9.79 0.31
N LEU A 63 -14.75 9.79 -0.46
CA LEU A 63 -13.65 8.84 -0.34
C LEU A 63 -12.31 9.58 -0.18
N TRP A 64 -11.62 9.35 0.93
CA TRP A 64 -10.26 9.84 1.11
C TRP A 64 -9.27 8.85 0.50
N VAL A 65 -8.52 9.29 -0.50
CA VAL A 65 -7.47 8.53 -1.17
C VAL A 65 -6.13 8.94 -0.61
N ILE A 66 -5.41 7.98 -0.04
CA ILE A 66 -4.08 8.17 0.55
C ILE A 66 -3.03 7.70 -0.45
N PRO A 67 -2.05 8.54 -0.80
CA PRO A 67 -0.94 8.11 -1.65
C PRO A 67 0.02 7.20 -0.89
N GLY A 68 0.41 6.09 -1.51
CA GLY A 68 1.31 5.12 -0.91
C GLY A 68 2.11 4.33 -1.93
N MET A 69 2.89 3.38 -1.43
CA MET A 69 3.67 2.42 -2.20
C MET A 69 3.94 1.20 -1.33
N GLU A 70 3.87 0.01 -1.90
CA GLU A 70 4.42 -1.19 -1.28
C GLU A 70 5.86 -1.41 -1.79
N VAL A 71 6.84 -1.26 -0.89
CA VAL A 71 8.27 -1.45 -1.21
C VAL A 71 8.69 -2.86 -0.84
N GLN A 72 9.32 -3.58 -1.77
CA GLN A 72 10.01 -4.83 -1.47
C GLN A 72 11.47 -4.54 -1.11
N THR A 73 11.82 -4.65 0.16
CA THR A 73 13.17 -4.36 0.67
C THR A 73 14.20 -5.40 0.21
N LYS A 74 15.49 -5.15 0.45
CA LYS A 74 16.56 -6.10 0.10
C LYS A 74 16.47 -7.41 0.88
N GLU A 75 15.79 -7.42 2.03
CA GLU A 75 15.48 -8.62 2.82
C GLU A 75 14.25 -9.38 2.27
N GLU A 76 13.70 -8.95 1.12
CA GLU A 76 12.48 -9.49 0.53
C GLU A 76 11.24 -9.34 1.43
N VAL A 77 11.21 -8.29 2.26
CA VAL A 77 10.04 -7.92 3.06
C VAL A 77 9.24 -6.83 2.35
N HIS A 78 7.93 -7.02 2.24
CA HIS A 78 7.03 -5.99 1.76
C HIS A 78 6.71 -5.00 2.88
N MET A 79 6.86 -3.70 2.57
CA MET A 79 6.59 -2.60 3.48
C MET A 79 5.61 -1.64 2.82
N VAL A 80 4.42 -1.46 3.40
CA VAL A 80 3.50 -0.42 2.97
C VAL A 80 3.96 0.91 3.52
N CYS A 81 4.18 1.85 2.63
CA CYS A 81 4.58 3.22 2.90
C CYS A 81 3.46 4.15 2.44
N VAL A 82 2.86 4.93 3.34
CA VAL A 82 1.80 5.89 3.00
C VAL A 82 2.19 7.29 3.42
N PHE A 83 1.74 8.30 2.69
CA PHE A 83 2.23 9.68 2.81
C PHE A 83 1.10 10.68 3.01
N PRO A 84 1.39 11.86 3.63
CA PRO A 84 0.38 12.88 3.85
C PRO A 84 -0.12 13.54 2.56
N GLY A 85 0.66 13.53 1.50
CA GLY A 85 0.33 14.14 0.22
C GLY A 85 1.02 13.48 -0.96
N LEU A 86 0.61 13.90 -2.15
CA LEU A 86 1.15 13.39 -3.42
C LEU A 86 2.63 13.72 -3.60
N ASP A 87 3.05 14.93 -3.22
CA ASP A 87 4.43 15.40 -3.43
C ASP A 87 5.43 14.50 -2.66
N GLU A 88 5.16 14.22 -1.38
CA GLU A 88 6.01 13.35 -0.57
C GLU A 88 6.06 11.92 -1.13
N ALA A 89 4.92 11.41 -1.61
CA ALA A 89 4.86 10.09 -2.24
C ALA A 89 5.64 10.04 -3.55
N MET A 90 5.54 11.07 -4.40
CA MET A 90 6.28 11.13 -5.67
C MET A 90 7.79 11.25 -5.43
N GLU A 91 8.24 12.07 -4.47
CA GLU A 91 9.65 12.14 -4.07
C GLU A 91 10.17 10.77 -3.60
N TRP A 92 9.34 10.05 -2.86
CA TRP A 92 9.66 8.68 -2.44
C TRP A 92 9.76 7.74 -3.64
N GLY A 93 8.84 7.82 -4.60
CA GLY A 93 8.85 7.02 -5.82
C GLY A 93 10.13 7.21 -6.64
N GLU A 94 10.55 8.47 -6.83
CA GLU A 94 11.80 8.79 -7.52
C GLU A 94 13.04 8.25 -6.81
N LEU A 95 13.01 8.19 -5.49
CA LEU A 95 14.09 7.61 -4.71
C LEU A 95 14.11 6.09 -4.87
N VAL A 96 12.98 5.42 -4.69
CA VAL A 96 12.85 3.95 -4.83
C VAL A 96 13.29 3.49 -6.22
N LYS A 97 12.90 4.20 -7.26
CA LYS A 97 13.28 3.92 -8.65
C LYS A 97 14.81 3.85 -8.85
N LYS A 98 15.58 4.68 -8.16
CA LYS A 98 17.07 4.64 -8.20
C LYS A 98 17.68 3.41 -7.52
N HIS A 99 16.90 2.76 -6.67
CA HIS A 99 17.32 1.57 -5.91
C HIS A 99 16.78 0.26 -6.50
N LEU A 100 15.93 0.34 -7.52
CA LEU A 100 15.49 -0.84 -8.29
C LEU A 100 16.63 -1.35 -9.18
N PRO A 101 16.82 -2.67 -9.29
CA PRO A 101 17.72 -3.24 -10.30
C PRO A 101 17.22 -2.88 -11.72
N PRO A 102 18.10 -2.56 -12.65
CA PRO A 102 17.72 -2.15 -14.01
C PRO A 102 17.32 -3.37 -14.88
N VAL A 103 16.41 -4.18 -14.37
CA VAL A 103 15.88 -5.37 -15.05
C VAL A 103 14.57 -4.97 -15.73
N LYS A 104 14.51 -5.16 -17.05
CA LYS A 104 13.28 -4.87 -17.80
C LYS A 104 12.15 -5.84 -17.45
N ASN A 105 10.95 -5.31 -17.37
CA ASN A 105 9.75 -6.14 -17.28
C ASN A 105 9.60 -7.03 -18.52
N ARG A 106 9.02 -8.19 -18.32
CA ARG A 106 8.64 -9.16 -19.36
C ARG A 106 7.17 -9.47 -19.17
N PRO A 107 6.26 -8.68 -19.80
CA PRO A 107 4.82 -8.77 -19.57
C PRO A 107 4.22 -10.16 -19.79
N GLU A 108 4.82 -10.95 -20.70
CA GLU A 108 4.42 -12.32 -20.96
C GLU A 108 4.62 -13.30 -19.80
N PHE A 109 5.46 -12.91 -18.79
CA PHE A 109 5.72 -13.70 -17.59
C PHE A 109 5.19 -13.07 -16.33
N PHE A 110 5.33 -11.74 -16.20
CA PHE A 110 5.05 -11.04 -14.94
C PHE A 110 3.74 -10.24 -14.97
N GLY A 111 3.22 -9.95 -16.17
CA GLY A 111 2.10 -9.04 -16.38
C GLY A 111 2.52 -7.64 -16.82
N GLU A 112 1.54 -6.86 -17.24
CA GLU A 112 1.74 -5.47 -17.67
C GLU A 112 1.92 -4.54 -16.47
N GLN A 113 2.64 -3.44 -16.65
CA GLN A 113 2.85 -2.37 -15.66
C GLN A 113 2.33 -1.07 -16.25
N THR A 114 0.99 -1.00 -16.36
CA THR A 114 0.32 0.05 -17.12
C THR A 114 0.14 1.32 -16.29
N VAL A 115 0.65 2.43 -16.82
CA VAL A 115 0.38 3.77 -16.29
C VAL A 115 -0.88 4.32 -16.93
N VAL A 116 -1.79 4.84 -16.10
CA VAL A 116 -3.10 5.32 -16.54
C VAL A 116 -3.35 6.78 -16.19
N ASP A 117 -4.29 7.42 -16.90
CA ASP A 117 -4.88 8.71 -16.52
C ASP A 117 -6.05 8.55 -15.53
N ALA A 118 -6.65 9.67 -15.13
CA ALA A 118 -7.77 9.68 -14.17
C ALA A 118 -9.05 9.02 -14.73
N GLU A 119 -9.18 8.92 -16.04
CA GLU A 119 -10.27 8.26 -16.75
C GLU A 119 -10.03 6.76 -16.93
N GLY A 120 -8.83 6.25 -16.57
CA GLY A 120 -8.43 4.86 -16.69
C GLY A 120 -7.88 4.49 -18.08
N ASN A 121 -7.57 5.48 -18.93
CA ASN A 121 -6.92 5.20 -20.21
C ASN A 121 -5.42 4.97 -20.00
N SER A 122 -4.84 4.00 -20.72
CA SER A 122 -3.40 3.78 -20.72
C SER A 122 -2.68 4.98 -21.34
N ILE A 123 -1.70 5.54 -20.62
CA ILE A 123 -0.84 6.65 -21.09
C ILE A 123 0.64 6.27 -21.16
N GLY A 124 0.98 5.05 -20.74
CA GLY A 124 2.35 4.54 -20.77
C GLY A 124 2.50 3.21 -20.03
N GLU A 125 3.73 2.76 -19.95
CA GLU A 125 4.12 1.55 -19.21
C GLU A 125 5.41 1.82 -18.43
N GLU A 126 5.55 1.21 -17.25
CA GLU A 126 6.82 1.20 -16.53
C GLU A 126 7.68 0.04 -17.08
N GLU A 127 8.86 0.39 -17.64
CA GLU A 127 9.72 -0.59 -18.30
C GLU A 127 10.51 -1.46 -17.33
N ILE A 128 10.81 -0.96 -16.13
CA ILE A 128 11.59 -1.68 -15.12
C ILE A 128 10.67 -2.58 -14.32
N LEU A 129 11.07 -3.84 -14.11
CA LEU A 129 10.28 -4.80 -13.36
C LEU A 129 10.11 -4.37 -11.90
N LEU A 130 8.88 -4.05 -11.53
CA LEU A 130 8.52 -3.56 -10.20
C LEU A 130 8.48 -4.64 -9.12
N LEU A 131 8.52 -5.93 -9.47
CA LEU A 131 8.51 -7.05 -8.51
C LEU A 131 9.91 -7.39 -7.95
N ASN A 132 10.95 -6.65 -8.31
CA ASN A 132 12.28 -6.87 -7.76
C ASN A 132 12.43 -6.20 -6.39
N SER A 133 13.25 -6.82 -5.52
CA SER A 133 13.71 -6.15 -4.30
C SER A 133 14.56 -4.93 -4.63
N VAL A 134 14.31 -3.82 -3.92
CA VAL A 134 15.19 -2.66 -3.97
C VAL A 134 16.48 -2.92 -3.19
N SER A 135 17.52 -2.14 -3.44
CA SER A 135 18.78 -2.25 -2.67
C SER A 135 18.71 -1.66 -1.26
N LEU A 136 17.59 -1.05 -0.88
CA LEU A 136 17.36 -0.49 0.46
C LEU A 136 16.99 -1.59 1.46
N SER A 137 17.58 -1.52 2.66
CA SER A 137 17.18 -2.35 3.78
C SER A 137 15.86 -1.87 4.40
N LEU A 138 15.19 -2.75 5.13
CA LEU A 138 14.00 -2.42 5.91
C LEU A 138 14.23 -1.20 6.82
N GLU A 139 15.38 -1.14 7.51
CA GLU A 139 15.72 -0.01 8.38
C GLU A 139 15.89 1.30 7.62
N GLU A 140 16.51 1.25 6.43
CA GLU A 140 16.65 2.43 5.56
C GLU A 140 15.29 2.90 5.05
N VAL A 141 14.42 1.99 4.63
CA VAL A 141 13.04 2.31 4.22
C VAL A 141 12.29 2.99 5.37
N VAL A 142 12.30 2.40 6.57
CA VAL A 142 11.65 2.97 7.76
C VAL A 142 12.15 4.37 8.05
N LYS A 143 13.46 4.58 8.07
CA LYS A 143 14.08 5.89 8.32
C LYS A 143 13.64 6.92 7.28
N MET A 144 13.80 6.60 5.99
CA MET A 144 13.56 7.54 4.90
C MET A 144 12.09 7.93 4.75
N VAL A 145 11.16 6.99 5.00
CA VAL A 145 9.71 7.27 5.01
C VAL A 145 9.32 8.15 6.19
N THR A 146 9.88 7.87 7.38
CA THR A 146 9.61 8.67 8.59
C THR A 146 10.12 10.11 8.42
N GLU A 147 11.29 10.31 7.82
CA GLU A 147 11.84 11.65 7.51
C GLU A 147 10.92 12.46 6.58
N ARG A 148 10.11 11.80 5.74
CA ARG A 148 9.09 12.38 4.87
C ARG A 148 7.71 12.49 5.53
N LYS A 149 7.63 12.31 6.85
CA LYS A 149 6.37 12.31 7.61
C LYS A 149 5.38 11.22 7.17
N GLY A 150 5.87 10.20 6.46
CA GLY A 150 5.12 9.02 6.07
C GLY A 150 4.91 8.06 7.24
N LEU A 151 3.93 7.19 7.10
CA LEU A 151 3.76 6.01 7.94
C LEU A 151 4.26 4.80 7.18
N VAL A 152 4.94 3.88 7.88
CA VAL A 152 5.48 2.67 7.29
C VAL A 152 5.25 1.49 8.21
N TYR A 153 4.76 0.40 7.64
CA TYR A 153 4.48 -0.83 8.38
C TYR A 153 4.68 -2.05 7.47
N PRO A 154 5.04 -3.22 8.06
CA PRO A 154 5.14 -4.46 7.31
C PRO A 154 3.77 -4.87 6.76
N ALA A 155 3.73 -5.21 5.48
CA ALA A 155 2.57 -5.76 4.81
C ALA A 155 2.30 -7.21 5.27
N HIS A 156 1.04 -7.63 5.22
CA HIS A 156 0.59 -9.03 5.37
C HIS A 156 1.48 -9.91 6.28
N TYR A 157 1.58 -9.53 7.55
CA TYR A 157 2.55 -9.98 8.57
C TYR A 157 2.92 -11.47 8.55
N ARG A 158 1.97 -12.38 8.32
CA ARG A 158 2.17 -13.85 8.33
C ARG A 158 2.07 -14.53 6.98
N ARG A 159 2.05 -13.78 5.88
CA ARG A 159 2.06 -14.38 4.54
C ARG A 159 3.30 -15.28 4.40
N PRO A 160 3.20 -16.47 3.74
CA PRO A 160 4.32 -17.40 3.61
C PRO A 160 5.53 -16.84 2.84
N SER A 161 5.33 -15.80 2.04
CA SER A 161 6.39 -15.12 1.27
C SER A 161 6.31 -13.62 1.44
N PHE A 162 7.44 -12.94 1.36
CA PHE A 162 7.58 -11.49 1.41
C PHE A 162 7.04 -10.82 2.68
N SER A 163 6.74 -11.60 3.72
CA SER A 163 6.33 -11.06 5.01
C SER A 163 7.52 -10.94 5.96
N ILE A 164 7.39 -10.05 6.92
CA ILE A 164 8.43 -9.89 7.95
C ILE A 164 8.62 -11.18 8.76
N TYR A 165 7.55 -11.93 8.98
CA TYR A 165 7.60 -13.20 9.69
C TYR A 165 8.32 -14.28 8.88
N SER A 166 8.00 -14.42 7.59
CA SER A 166 8.62 -15.45 6.73
C SER A 166 10.09 -15.17 6.43
N GLN A 167 10.48 -13.89 6.31
CA GLN A 167 11.83 -13.51 5.92
C GLN A 167 12.76 -13.35 7.12
N LEU A 168 12.29 -12.78 8.23
CA LEU A 168 13.12 -12.45 9.39
C LEU A 168 12.81 -13.29 10.62
N GLY A 169 11.63 -13.91 10.71
CA GLY A 169 11.19 -14.68 11.89
C GLY A 169 10.91 -13.83 13.13
N VAL A 170 11.15 -12.54 13.08
CA VAL A 170 11.03 -11.59 14.20
C VAL A 170 10.62 -10.22 13.69
N VAL A 171 9.87 -9.48 14.49
CA VAL A 171 9.53 -8.08 14.20
C VAL A 171 10.67 -7.19 14.70
N PRO A 172 11.35 -6.42 13.82
CA PRO A 172 12.45 -5.55 14.23
C PRO A 172 11.99 -4.40 15.13
N SER A 173 12.87 -3.97 16.03
CA SER A 173 12.60 -2.86 16.94
C SER A 173 12.61 -1.47 16.27
N CYS A 174 13.05 -1.39 15.02
CA CYS A 174 13.11 -0.13 14.26
C CYS A 174 11.75 0.40 13.79
N LEU A 175 10.66 -0.36 13.97
CA LEU A 175 9.30 0.06 13.58
C LEU A 175 8.76 1.13 14.56
N PRO A 176 8.70 2.41 14.16
CA PRO A 176 8.40 3.49 15.10
C PRO A 176 6.92 3.51 15.53
N GLN A 177 6.01 3.11 14.64
CA GLN A 177 4.57 3.15 14.90
C GLN A 177 4.02 1.90 15.58
N LYS A 178 4.81 0.82 15.68
CA LYS A 178 4.35 -0.48 16.18
C LYS A 178 3.04 -0.94 15.55
N VAL A 179 2.95 -0.80 14.23
CA VAL A 179 1.81 -1.24 13.41
C VAL A 179 2.22 -2.43 12.56
N LEU A 180 1.35 -3.43 12.50
CA LEU A 180 1.49 -4.59 11.62
C LEU A 180 0.21 -4.73 10.78
N GLU A 181 0.37 -5.00 9.50
CA GLU A 181 -0.77 -5.36 8.67
C GLU A 181 -1.04 -6.86 8.76
N ILE A 182 -2.30 -7.21 8.90
CA ILE A 182 -2.80 -8.58 8.90
C ILE A 182 -3.75 -8.79 7.71
N SER A 183 -3.79 -10.02 7.24
CA SER A 183 -4.68 -10.42 6.16
C SER A 183 -6.09 -10.72 6.65
N PRO A 184 -7.11 -10.64 5.78
CA PRO A 184 -8.45 -11.11 6.11
C PRO A 184 -8.42 -12.58 6.54
N GLY A 185 -8.97 -12.86 7.74
CA GLY A 185 -9.00 -14.21 8.32
C GLY A 185 -7.92 -14.50 9.35
N ASP A 186 -6.92 -13.62 9.52
CA ASP A 186 -5.96 -13.74 10.63
C ASP A 186 -6.64 -13.53 11.99
N ASP A 187 -6.20 -14.31 12.99
CA ASP A 187 -6.70 -14.16 14.37
C ASP A 187 -6.05 -12.97 15.07
N LYS A 188 -6.65 -11.79 14.88
CA LYS A 188 -6.21 -10.54 15.51
C LYS A 188 -6.07 -10.68 17.03
N THR A 189 -7.00 -11.39 17.70
CA THR A 189 -6.97 -11.54 19.16
C THR A 189 -5.77 -12.35 19.63
N ALA A 190 -5.39 -13.38 18.90
CA ALA A 190 -4.17 -14.14 19.17
C ALA A 190 -2.93 -13.28 18.97
N LEU A 191 -2.90 -12.48 17.90
CA LEU A 191 -1.78 -11.59 17.60
C LEU A 191 -1.61 -10.45 18.62
N GLU A 192 -2.69 -9.87 19.12
CA GLU A 192 -2.65 -8.86 20.19
C GLU A 192 -2.05 -9.40 21.50
N LYS A 193 -2.24 -10.69 21.76
CA LYS A 193 -1.61 -11.36 22.92
C LYS A 193 -0.13 -11.66 22.69
N GLU A 194 0.24 -12.03 21.46
CA GLU A 194 1.62 -12.35 21.08
C GLU A 194 2.49 -11.09 21.01
N TYR A 195 1.92 -9.97 20.54
CA TYR A 195 2.61 -8.68 20.37
C TYR A 195 1.92 -7.56 21.16
N PRO A 196 1.99 -7.58 22.49
CA PRO A 196 1.38 -6.54 23.32
C PRO A 196 1.97 -5.17 23.00
N GLY A 197 1.09 -4.19 22.76
CA GLY A 197 1.48 -2.82 22.42
C GLY A 197 1.65 -2.55 20.92
N TYR A 198 1.45 -3.55 20.05
CA TYR A 198 1.28 -3.35 18.61
C TYR A 198 -0.18 -3.07 18.26
N ARG A 199 -0.37 -2.25 17.24
CA ARG A 199 -1.67 -2.06 16.59
C ARG A 199 -1.73 -2.92 15.33
N PHE A 200 -2.89 -3.51 15.07
CA PHE A 200 -3.10 -4.34 13.90
C PHE A 200 -4.12 -3.67 12.97
N ILE A 201 -3.69 -3.43 11.74
CA ILE A 201 -4.56 -3.01 10.65
C ILE A 201 -4.84 -4.20 9.74
N CYS A 202 -6.08 -4.32 9.30
CA CYS A 202 -6.46 -5.33 8.32
C CYS A 202 -6.71 -4.61 6.99
N SER A 203 -6.00 -5.01 5.95
CA SER A 203 -6.17 -4.51 4.58
C SER A 203 -6.39 -5.67 3.63
N SER A 204 -6.81 -5.38 2.41
CA SER A 204 -7.14 -6.43 1.45
C SER A 204 -5.95 -6.97 0.69
N ASP A 205 -4.90 -6.19 0.48
CA ASP A 205 -3.83 -6.45 -0.50
C ASP A 205 -4.46 -6.74 -1.89
N ALA A 206 -5.43 -5.89 -2.28
CA ALA A 206 -6.28 -6.14 -3.43
C ALA A 206 -5.53 -5.96 -4.74
N HIS A 207 -5.50 -7.02 -5.54
CA HIS A 207 -5.02 -7.05 -6.91
C HIS A 207 -6.18 -7.19 -7.93
N ARG A 208 -7.41 -7.33 -7.42
CA ARG A 208 -8.65 -7.48 -8.18
C ARG A 208 -9.75 -6.65 -7.56
N LEU A 209 -10.65 -6.13 -8.39
CA LEU A 209 -11.79 -5.36 -7.89
C LEU A 209 -12.59 -6.10 -6.81
N ALA A 210 -12.82 -7.40 -7.00
CA ALA A 210 -13.57 -8.23 -6.05
C ALA A 210 -12.91 -8.37 -4.67
N GLU A 211 -11.64 -8.02 -4.53
CA GLU A 211 -10.89 -8.13 -3.27
C GLU A 211 -10.96 -6.87 -2.43
N ILE A 212 -11.20 -5.70 -3.05
CA ILE A 212 -11.29 -4.41 -2.37
C ILE A 212 -12.33 -4.47 -1.25
N GLY A 213 -11.90 -4.13 -0.04
CA GLY A 213 -12.69 -4.12 1.19
C GLY A 213 -12.92 -5.48 1.84
N ARG A 214 -12.29 -6.56 1.35
CA ARG A 214 -12.26 -7.86 2.07
C ARG A 214 -11.51 -7.74 3.39
N GLY A 215 -10.38 -7.02 3.40
CA GLY A 215 -9.70 -6.53 4.59
C GLY A 215 -10.08 -5.08 4.84
N ARG A 216 -10.40 -4.73 6.09
CA ARG A 216 -10.68 -3.34 6.45
C ARG A 216 -10.44 -3.08 7.92
N THR A 217 -9.94 -1.91 8.18
CA THR A 217 -9.78 -1.38 9.53
C THR A 217 -10.79 -0.26 9.75
N ILE A 218 -11.33 -0.17 10.95
CA ILE A 218 -12.24 0.92 11.33
C ILE A 218 -11.46 1.94 12.15
N PHE A 219 -11.36 3.15 11.60
CA PHE A 219 -10.74 4.28 12.29
C PHE A 219 -11.80 5.19 12.91
N PRO A 220 -11.67 5.59 14.18
CA PRO A 220 -12.49 6.63 14.79
C PRO A 220 -11.94 7.99 14.38
N PHE A 221 -12.54 8.62 13.35
CA PHE A 221 -12.13 9.95 12.89
C PHE A 221 -13.01 11.07 13.41
N SER A 222 -12.38 12.19 13.76
CA SER A 222 -13.05 13.49 13.94
C SER A 222 -13.09 14.30 12.63
N GLY A 223 -12.34 13.89 11.62
CA GLY A 223 -12.24 14.42 10.27
C GLY A 223 -11.11 13.68 9.52
N ALA A 224 -11.08 13.67 8.21
CA ALA A 224 -10.05 12.98 7.42
C ALA A 224 -8.69 13.71 7.57
N ARG A 225 -7.97 13.44 8.65
CA ARG A 225 -6.67 14.04 8.97
C ARG A 225 -5.59 12.98 9.06
N TRP A 226 -4.46 13.28 8.44
CA TRP A 226 -3.27 12.43 8.45
C TRP A 226 -2.83 12.02 9.88
N SER A 227 -2.90 12.96 10.84
CA SER A 227 -2.51 12.69 12.23
C SER A 227 -3.42 11.72 13.00
N GLU A 228 -4.51 11.27 12.39
CA GLU A 228 -5.46 10.34 13.01
C GLU A 228 -5.25 8.89 12.52
N LEU A 229 -4.41 8.67 11.50
CA LEU A 229 -3.93 7.35 11.07
C LEU A 229 -2.82 6.85 11.99
#